data_0cebbefc7c92909b98d8930e0861993e
#
_entry.id   0cebbefc7c92909b98d8930e0861993e
#
_cell.length_a   1.000
_cell.length_b   1.000
_cell.length_c   1.000
_cell.angle_alpha   90.00
_cell.angle_beta   90.00
_cell.angle_gamma   90.00
#
_symmetry.space_group_name_H-M   'P 1'
#
loop_
_entity.id
_entity.type
_entity.pdbx_description
1 polymer ?
#
loop_
_entity_poly.entity_id
_entity_poly.type
_entity_poly.pdbx_seq_one_letter_code
_entity_poly.pdbx_strand_id
1 'polypeptide(L)'
;MIKNDIKNLACWFGGVFLFICCLGLLVEPQRAGKKMAEASQSIASSQSTEGEETRTEATARSSKTMEEKQEVMEQDLPTMEALGLSYDYANMTLPQVVQTYMDDMGIDPSQISFSYKDLTSGQTYAMNDTQSMTAGSTYKLPLNMLVVDEVAAGKLSLEERFDITNTSYEYKGEHDNYVAAFNGAMSIPDMQEYSLVYSENTPAYALAERLGGMDKAYSMFGRYGRSKAKVKTISRENKTTTDYYIQVLEYLWNNQEKYKDILYFIGVSFPGEYYKRYLYDLTIYQKPGYVREALNVDAIVMEEKPYIVALYTAYLGGSTEASEEISGVGIDQVGQIAYIINEWHRVNMN
;
A
#
# COMPACT_ATOMS: atom_id res chain seq x y z
N MET A 1 -2.21 35.26 26.47
CA MET A 1 -0.98 34.77 27.03
C MET A 1 -0.96 33.25 26.91
N ILE A 2 -1.25 32.72 25.71
CA ILE A 2 -1.29 31.29 25.37
C ILE A 2 -0.85 31.15 23.89
N LYS A 3 0.33 31.64 23.54
CA LYS A 3 0.86 31.54 22.17
C LYS A 3 2.35 31.12 22.08
N ASN A 4 3.01 30.84 23.20
CA ASN A 4 4.45 30.57 23.23
C ASN A 4 4.84 29.17 23.67
N ASP A 5 3.91 28.27 24.06
CA ASP A 5 4.27 26.95 24.58
C ASP A 5 4.31 25.83 23.50
N ILE A 6 3.92 26.13 22.26
CA ILE A 6 3.91 25.13 21.16
C ILE A 6 5.28 25.00 20.47
N LYS A 7 6.20 25.95 20.68
CA LYS A 7 7.51 25.93 20.03
C LYS A 7 8.57 25.04 20.69
N ASN A 8 8.36 24.57 21.89
CA ASN A 8 9.35 23.78 22.63
C ASN A 8 9.07 22.27 22.68
N LEU A 9 8.02 21.77 22.01
CA LEU A 9 7.72 20.34 21.95
C LEU A 9 8.27 19.64 20.70
N ALA A 10 8.89 20.39 19.79
CA ALA A 10 9.35 19.89 18.48
C ALA A 10 10.79 19.35 18.48
N CYS A 11 11.46 19.18 19.62
CA CYS A 11 12.87 18.85 19.66
C CYS A 11 13.23 17.51 20.32
N TRP A 12 12.27 16.58 20.53
CA TRP A 12 12.62 15.33 21.24
C TRP A 12 12.14 14.02 20.60
N PHE A 13 11.64 14.04 19.37
CA PHE A 13 11.39 12.79 18.64
C PHE A 13 11.89 12.95 17.20
N GLY A 14 13.12 12.53 16.97
CA GLY A 14 13.73 12.38 15.65
C GLY A 14 13.18 11.14 14.93
N GLY A 15 11.95 11.16 14.56
CA GLY A 15 11.36 10.31 13.53
C GLY A 15 10.72 11.25 12.53
N VAL A 16 10.89 11.02 11.25
CA VAL A 16 10.31 11.83 10.17
C VAL A 16 8.79 11.80 10.26
N PHE A 17 8.24 12.45 11.29
CA PHE A 17 6.91 13.00 11.27
C PHE A 17 7.06 14.44 10.81
N LEU A 18 7.03 14.65 9.51
CA LEU A 18 6.65 15.94 8.98
C LEU A 18 5.22 16.18 9.45
N PHE A 19 5.11 16.83 10.62
CA PHE A 19 3.90 17.50 11.02
C PHE A 19 3.68 18.58 9.95
N ILE A 20 2.95 18.25 8.91
CA ILE A 20 2.23 19.28 8.16
C ILE A 20 1.17 19.78 9.11
N CYS A 21 1.60 20.72 10.00
CA CYS A 21 0.67 21.58 10.68
C CYS A 21 -0.21 22.18 9.60
N CYS A 22 -1.46 21.80 9.60
CA CYS A 22 -2.55 22.40 8.87
C CYS A 22 -2.48 23.93 8.93
N LEU A 23 -1.77 24.54 8.01
CA LEU A 23 -2.20 25.81 7.46
C LEU A 23 -3.28 25.44 6.47
N GLY A 24 -4.53 25.70 6.88
CA GLY A 24 -5.71 25.40 6.09
C GLY A 24 -5.61 25.99 4.71
N LEU A 25 -5.23 25.15 3.78
CA LEU A 25 -5.69 25.22 2.42
C LEU A 25 -6.76 24.13 2.33
N LEU A 26 -8.01 24.59 2.50
CA LEU A 26 -9.20 23.89 2.03
C LEU A 26 -9.00 23.61 0.54
N VAL A 27 -8.32 22.52 0.22
CA VAL A 27 -8.42 21.92 -1.11
C VAL A 27 -9.77 21.23 -1.10
N GLU A 28 -10.71 21.81 -1.84
CA GLU A 28 -12.08 21.31 -1.91
C GLU A 28 -12.11 19.82 -2.24
N PRO A 29 -12.80 18.99 -1.45
CA PRO A 29 -12.92 17.54 -1.68
C PRO A 29 -13.53 17.19 -3.05
N GLN A 30 -14.19 18.15 -3.70
CA GLN A 30 -14.91 17.94 -4.97
C GLN A 30 -14.03 17.62 -6.17
N ARG A 31 -12.74 18.00 -6.21
CA ARG A 31 -11.89 17.72 -7.40
C ARG A 31 -11.33 16.29 -7.41
N ALA A 32 -10.99 15.75 -6.24
CA ALA A 32 -10.50 14.37 -6.16
C ALA A 32 -11.63 13.36 -6.40
N GLY A 33 -12.81 13.59 -5.81
CA GLY A 33 -13.98 12.75 -6.01
C GLY A 33 -14.48 12.71 -7.47
N LYS A 34 -14.32 13.81 -8.21
CA LYS A 34 -14.73 13.87 -9.62
C LYS A 34 -13.79 13.05 -10.53
N LYS A 35 -12.48 13.07 -10.27
CA LYS A 35 -11.52 12.23 -11.01
C LYS A 35 -11.70 10.74 -10.73
N MET A 36 -12.03 10.37 -9.48
CA MET A 36 -12.32 8.96 -9.15
C MET A 36 -13.62 8.48 -9.77
N ALA A 37 -14.66 9.31 -9.81
CA ALA A 37 -15.91 8.98 -10.48
C ALA A 37 -15.72 8.81 -11.99
N GLU A 38 -14.87 9.60 -12.63
CA GLU A 38 -14.56 9.48 -14.05
C GLU A 38 -13.73 8.21 -14.35
N ALA A 39 -12.77 7.84 -13.48
CA ALA A 39 -12.03 6.58 -13.60
C ALA A 39 -12.93 5.35 -13.42
N SER A 40 -13.83 5.37 -12.42
CA SER A 40 -14.80 4.29 -12.20
C SER A 40 -15.82 4.19 -13.34
N GLN A 41 -16.24 5.31 -13.94
CA GLN A 41 -17.17 5.29 -15.07
C GLN A 41 -16.52 4.77 -16.36
N SER A 42 -15.24 5.03 -16.60
CA SER A 42 -14.53 4.48 -17.76
C SER A 42 -14.38 2.95 -17.69
N ILE A 43 -14.22 2.40 -16.49
CA ILE A 43 -14.13 0.96 -16.26
C ILE A 43 -15.51 0.28 -16.38
N ALA A 44 -16.57 0.91 -15.85
CA ALA A 44 -17.93 0.38 -15.94
C ALA A 44 -18.48 0.35 -17.37
N SER A 45 -18.09 1.31 -18.24
CA SER A 45 -18.53 1.34 -19.63
C SER A 45 -17.85 0.32 -20.54
N SER A 46 -16.70 -0.22 -20.14
CA SER A 46 -16.00 -1.28 -20.88
C SER A 46 -16.46 -2.70 -20.54
N GLN A 47 -17.25 -2.88 -19.47
CA GLN A 47 -17.77 -4.19 -19.06
C GLN A 47 -19.20 -4.49 -19.51
N SER A 48 -19.92 -3.55 -20.11
CA SER A 48 -21.35 -3.70 -20.46
C SER A 48 -21.67 -4.07 -21.91
N THR A 49 -20.68 -4.40 -22.73
CA THR A 49 -20.89 -4.83 -24.11
C THR A 49 -20.03 -6.03 -24.46
N GLU A 50 -20.36 -7.19 -23.90
CA GLU A 50 -20.12 -8.48 -24.58
C GLU A 50 -20.91 -9.56 -23.84
N GLY A 51 -22.15 -9.70 -24.26
CA GLY A 51 -22.97 -10.87 -24.04
C GLY A 51 -22.80 -11.82 -25.20
N GLU A 52 -22.43 -13.07 -24.87
CA GLU A 52 -22.67 -14.26 -25.68
C GLU A 52 -22.24 -14.24 -27.15
N GLU A 53 -21.03 -14.65 -27.45
CA GLU A 53 -20.72 -15.75 -28.38
C GLU A 53 -19.19 -15.93 -28.48
N THR A 54 -18.76 -17.21 -28.55
CA THR A 54 -17.38 -17.68 -28.79
C THR A 54 -16.44 -17.70 -27.59
N ARG A 55 -16.66 -18.73 -26.76
CA ARG A 55 -15.65 -19.30 -25.86
C ARG A 55 -14.74 -20.21 -26.68
N THR A 56 -13.87 -19.62 -27.49
CA THR A 56 -12.67 -20.27 -28.09
C THR A 56 -11.87 -19.17 -28.78
N GLU A 57 -10.64 -18.94 -28.30
CA GLU A 57 -9.64 -17.96 -28.73
C GLU A 57 -9.41 -16.74 -27.81
N ALA A 58 -9.31 -16.98 -26.49
CA ALA A 58 -8.51 -16.11 -25.64
C ALA A 58 -7.09 -16.67 -25.53
N THR A 59 -6.49 -16.92 -26.66
CA THR A 59 -5.06 -17.24 -26.79
C THR A 59 -4.30 -15.92 -26.87
N ALA A 60 -3.48 -15.66 -25.83
CA ALA A 60 -2.28 -14.87 -25.91
C ALA A 60 -2.37 -13.62 -26.81
N ARG A 61 -2.95 -12.52 -26.31
CA ARG A 61 -2.59 -11.24 -26.88
C ARG A 61 -1.14 -10.96 -26.50
N SER A 62 -0.37 -11.01 -27.53
CA SER A 62 1.00 -10.66 -27.77
C SER A 62 1.64 -9.81 -26.68
N SER A 63 2.67 -10.35 -26.03
CA SER A 63 3.77 -9.55 -25.50
C SER A 63 4.17 -8.52 -26.56
N LYS A 64 4.46 -7.27 -26.16
CA LYS A 64 5.04 -6.26 -27.05
C LYS A 64 6.17 -6.84 -27.89
N THR A 65 6.30 -6.40 -29.13
CA THR A 65 7.47 -6.69 -29.96
C THR A 65 8.72 -6.07 -29.35
N MET A 66 9.89 -6.53 -29.75
CA MET A 66 11.16 -5.90 -29.28
C MET A 66 11.28 -4.44 -29.69
N GLU A 67 10.71 -4.05 -30.82
CA GLU A 67 10.68 -2.65 -31.28
C GLU A 67 9.80 -1.80 -30.37
N GLU A 68 8.59 -2.25 -30.02
CA GLU A 68 7.69 -1.56 -29.09
C GLU A 68 8.30 -1.44 -27.67
N LYS A 69 9.00 -2.47 -27.20
CA LYS A 69 9.70 -2.42 -25.92
C LYS A 69 10.83 -1.41 -25.93
N GLN A 70 11.59 -1.37 -27.02
CA GLN A 70 12.70 -0.42 -27.21
C GLN A 70 12.16 1.03 -27.20
N GLU A 71 11.06 1.29 -27.90
CA GLU A 71 10.42 2.60 -27.96
C GLU A 71 10.02 3.11 -26.57
N VAL A 72 9.42 2.24 -25.73
CA VAL A 72 9.09 2.59 -24.33
C VAL A 72 10.36 2.94 -23.54
N MET A 73 11.39 2.08 -23.62
CA MET A 73 12.66 2.32 -22.92
C MET A 73 13.35 3.62 -23.38
N GLU A 74 13.29 3.97 -24.66
CA GLU A 74 13.85 5.23 -25.19
C GLU A 74 13.09 6.46 -24.67
N GLN A 75 11.76 6.36 -24.51
CA GLN A 75 10.95 7.43 -23.94
C GLN A 75 11.29 7.70 -22.47
N ASP A 76 11.55 6.64 -21.71
CA ASP A 76 11.80 6.72 -20.26
C ASP A 76 13.28 6.83 -19.89
N LEU A 77 14.19 6.75 -20.90
CA LEU A 77 15.64 6.80 -20.70
C LEU A 77 16.13 7.99 -19.86
N PRO A 78 15.63 9.22 -20.04
CA PRO A 78 16.08 10.36 -19.21
C PRO A 78 15.78 10.15 -17.71
N THR A 79 14.67 9.54 -17.39
CA THR A 79 14.30 9.24 -15.98
C THR A 79 15.13 8.09 -15.43
N MET A 80 15.31 7.03 -16.23
CA MET A 80 16.14 5.89 -15.84
C MET A 80 17.59 6.32 -15.58
N GLU A 81 18.16 7.17 -16.43
CA GLU A 81 19.52 7.71 -16.25
C GLU A 81 19.62 8.61 -15.02
N ALA A 82 18.63 9.47 -14.79
CA ALA A 82 18.60 10.37 -13.63
C ALA A 82 18.52 9.59 -12.29
N LEU A 83 17.86 8.44 -12.28
CA LEU A 83 17.75 7.57 -11.12
C LEU A 83 18.87 6.52 -11.03
N GLY A 84 19.70 6.36 -12.07
CA GLY A 84 20.72 5.31 -12.17
C GLY A 84 20.12 3.91 -12.34
N LEU A 85 18.95 3.79 -12.98
CA LEU A 85 18.15 2.56 -13.08
C LEU A 85 18.02 2.07 -14.54
N SER A 86 19.05 2.25 -15.36
CA SER A 86 19.08 1.84 -16.77
C SER A 86 19.42 0.34 -16.88
N TYR A 87 18.38 -0.52 -16.79
CA TYR A 87 18.51 -1.97 -16.90
C TYR A 87 17.96 -2.52 -18.23
N ASP A 88 18.25 -3.77 -18.55
CA ASP A 88 17.71 -4.45 -19.74
C ASP A 88 16.28 -4.97 -19.47
N TYR A 89 15.34 -4.06 -19.29
CA TYR A 89 13.93 -4.38 -19.00
C TYR A 89 13.28 -5.25 -20.10
N ALA A 90 13.73 -5.12 -21.34
CA ALA A 90 13.13 -5.82 -22.47
C ALA A 90 13.43 -7.33 -22.47
N ASN A 91 14.62 -7.74 -22.01
CA ASN A 91 15.09 -9.12 -22.07
C ASN A 91 15.08 -9.84 -20.71
N MET A 92 14.91 -9.11 -19.61
CA MET A 92 14.87 -9.69 -18.27
C MET A 92 13.44 -9.92 -17.77
N THR A 93 13.23 -10.97 -17.02
CA THR A 93 12.01 -11.13 -16.21
C THR A 93 12.02 -10.14 -15.04
N LEU A 94 10.85 -9.80 -14.49
CA LEU A 94 10.76 -8.88 -13.35
C LEU A 94 11.66 -9.31 -12.17
N PRO A 95 11.69 -10.58 -11.72
CA PRO A 95 12.62 -10.99 -10.67
C PRO A 95 14.10 -10.79 -11.05
N GLN A 96 14.47 -10.97 -12.31
CA GLN A 96 15.86 -10.77 -12.75
C GLN A 96 16.28 -9.31 -12.70
N VAL A 97 15.43 -8.37 -13.11
CA VAL A 97 15.75 -6.93 -13.03
C VAL A 97 15.89 -6.50 -11.57
N VAL A 98 14.96 -6.93 -10.70
CA VAL A 98 15.05 -6.63 -9.26
C VAL A 98 16.32 -7.23 -8.66
N GLN A 99 16.69 -8.47 -9.03
CA GLN A 99 17.93 -9.10 -8.56
C GLN A 99 19.16 -8.32 -9.03
N THR A 100 19.21 -7.88 -10.28
CA THR A 100 20.33 -7.06 -10.78
C THR A 100 20.49 -5.78 -9.98
N TYR A 101 19.37 -5.08 -9.70
CA TYR A 101 19.38 -3.91 -8.83
C TYR A 101 19.95 -4.24 -7.43
N MET A 102 19.51 -5.36 -6.86
CA MET A 102 20.00 -5.77 -5.53
C MET A 102 21.50 -6.04 -5.53
N ASP A 103 22.00 -6.71 -6.56
CA ASP A 103 23.42 -7.02 -6.73
C ASP A 103 24.24 -5.73 -6.84
N ASP A 104 23.77 -4.73 -7.62
CA ASP A 104 24.41 -3.43 -7.79
C ASP A 104 24.44 -2.62 -6.49
N MET A 105 23.38 -2.71 -5.67
CA MET A 105 23.26 -1.99 -4.41
C MET A 105 23.85 -2.75 -3.21
N GLY A 106 24.34 -3.97 -3.40
CA GLY A 106 24.84 -4.81 -2.33
C GLY A 106 23.75 -5.23 -1.32
N ILE A 107 22.50 -5.39 -1.79
CA ILE A 107 21.35 -5.82 -0.98
C ILE A 107 21.31 -7.34 -0.95
N ASP A 108 21.26 -7.94 0.25
CA ASP A 108 21.12 -9.38 0.39
C ASP A 108 19.76 -9.85 -0.16
N PRO A 109 19.72 -10.94 -0.97
CA PRO A 109 18.47 -11.44 -1.55
C PRO A 109 17.34 -11.73 -0.54
N SER A 110 17.67 -12.05 0.70
CA SER A 110 16.67 -12.29 1.75
C SER A 110 16.01 -11.00 2.27
N GLN A 111 16.54 -9.83 1.92
CA GLN A 111 16.01 -8.54 2.38
C GLN A 111 14.80 -8.06 1.57
N ILE A 112 14.51 -8.66 0.40
CA ILE A 112 13.39 -8.28 -0.44
C ILE A 112 12.49 -9.48 -0.72
N SER A 113 11.21 -9.26 -0.53
CA SER A 113 10.13 -10.16 -0.93
C SER A 113 9.10 -9.36 -1.72
N PHE A 114 8.69 -9.85 -2.87
CA PHE A 114 7.57 -9.24 -3.57
C PHE A 114 6.69 -10.28 -4.27
N SER A 115 5.41 -9.91 -4.44
CA SER A 115 4.46 -10.55 -5.33
C SER A 115 3.85 -9.48 -6.23
N TYR A 116 3.79 -9.75 -7.51
CA TYR A 116 3.25 -8.90 -8.55
C TYR A 116 2.18 -9.66 -9.34
N LYS A 117 1.12 -8.95 -9.76
CA LYS A 117 0.10 -9.49 -10.66
C LYS A 117 -0.42 -8.40 -11.60
N ASP A 118 -0.35 -8.65 -12.90
CA ASP A 118 -1.08 -7.88 -13.91
C ASP A 118 -2.56 -8.22 -13.84
N LEU A 119 -3.41 -7.21 -13.72
CA LEU A 119 -4.84 -7.39 -13.52
C LEU A 119 -5.61 -7.65 -14.82
N THR A 120 -4.97 -7.40 -15.97
CA THR A 120 -5.57 -7.61 -17.29
C THR A 120 -5.30 -9.02 -17.80
N SER A 121 -4.04 -9.46 -17.76
CA SER A 121 -3.63 -10.79 -18.26
C SER A 121 -3.68 -11.87 -17.18
N GLY A 122 -3.64 -11.48 -15.91
CA GLY A 122 -3.49 -12.39 -14.78
C GLY A 122 -2.07 -12.93 -14.58
N GLN A 123 -1.09 -12.46 -15.35
CA GLN A 123 0.31 -12.89 -15.20
C GLN A 123 0.85 -12.47 -13.83
N THR A 124 1.64 -13.36 -13.22
CA THR A 124 2.22 -13.16 -11.89
C THR A 124 3.72 -13.34 -11.91
N TYR A 125 4.41 -12.53 -11.11
CA TYR A 125 5.85 -12.66 -10.83
C TYR A 125 6.06 -12.52 -9.33
N ALA A 126 7.08 -13.18 -8.81
CA ALA A 126 7.36 -13.15 -7.39
C ALA A 126 8.84 -13.42 -7.08
N MET A 127 9.30 -12.90 -5.95
CA MET A 127 10.59 -13.22 -5.34
C MET A 127 10.35 -13.39 -3.84
N ASN A 128 10.80 -14.51 -3.28
CA ASN A 128 10.67 -14.80 -1.83
C ASN A 128 9.24 -14.67 -1.27
N ASP A 129 8.20 -14.88 -2.09
CA ASP A 129 6.80 -14.54 -1.80
C ASP A 129 6.21 -15.23 -0.57
N THR A 130 6.79 -16.37 -0.16
CA THR A 130 6.41 -17.13 1.04
C THR A 130 7.33 -16.89 2.25
N GLN A 131 8.31 -16.00 2.11
CA GLN A 131 9.17 -15.61 3.22
C GLN A 131 8.37 -14.84 4.27
N SER A 132 8.60 -15.18 5.56
CA SER A 132 7.98 -14.46 6.67
C SER A 132 8.64 -13.10 6.85
N MET A 133 7.89 -12.03 6.59
CA MET A 133 8.33 -10.63 6.71
C MET A 133 7.55 -9.92 7.81
N THR A 134 8.13 -8.89 8.42
CA THR A 134 7.41 -7.99 9.33
C THR A 134 6.42 -7.16 8.52
N ALA A 135 5.13 -7.19 8.88
CA ALA A 135 4.09 -6.48 8.12
C ALA A 135 4.12 -4.96 8.30
N GLY A 136 4.51 -4.49 9.48
CA GLY A 136 4.30 -3.08 9.83
C GLY A 136 2.83 -2.72 9.76
N SER A 137 2.52 -1.50 9.36
CA SER A 137 1.13 -1.01 9.26
C SER A 137 0.32 -1.54 8.08
N THR A 138 0.84 -2.46 7.24
CA THR A 138 0.05 -3.03 6.15
C THR A 138 -1.17 -3.80 6.65
N TYR A 139 -1.11 -4.36 7.88
CA TYR A 139 -2.27 -5.04 8.49
C TYR A 139 -3.51 -4.15 8.58
N LYS A 140 -3.35 -2.84 8.57
CA LYS A 140 -4.47 -1.88 8.62
C LYS A 140 -5.36 -1.99 7.37
N LEU A 141 -4.84 -2.47 6.23
CA LEU A 141 -5.65 -2.68 5.04
C LEU A 141 -6.71 -3.78 5.24
N PRO A 142 -6.37 -5.05 5.51
CA PRO A 142 -7.38 -6.08 5.77
C PRO A 142 -8.19 -5.81 7.04
N LEU A 143 -7.66 -5.10 8.04
CA LEU A 143 -8.41 -4.67 9.22
C LEU A 143 -9.58 -3.76 8.83
N ASN A 144 -9.34 -2.75 8.03
CA ASN A 144 -10.39 -1.83 7.57
C ASN A 144 -11.38 -2.51 6.63
N MET A 145 -10.93 -3.44 5.79
CA MET A 145 -11.83 -4.26 4.98
C MET A 145 -12.78 -5.11 5.84
N LEU A 146 -12.30 -5.69 6.96
CA LEU A 146 -13.15 -6.39 7.92
C LEU A 146 -14.22 -5.47 8.53
N VAL A 147 -13.86 -4.23 8.86
CA VAL A 147 -14.84 -3.27 9.39
C VAL A 147 -15.94 -3.00 8.36
N VAL A 148 -15.60 -2.80 7.10
CA VAL A 148 -16.60 -2.65 6.02
C VAL A 148 -17.50 -3.90 5.93
N ASP A 149 -16.92 -5.09 6.05
CA ASP A 149 -17.68 -6.34 6.04
C ASP A 149 -18.67 -6.43 7.20
N GLU A 150 -18.25 -6.08 8.41
CA GLU A 150 -19.10 -6.15 9.60
C GLU A 150 -20.17 -5.04 9.61
N VAL A 151 -19.90 -3.87 9.02
CA VAL A 151 -20.91 -2.84 8.74
C VAL A 151 -21.94 -3.35 7.73
N ALA A 152 -21.50 -3.93 6.62
CA ALA A 152 -22.40 -4.50 5.61
C ALA A 152 -23.26 -5.67 6.18
N ALA A 153 -22.74 -6.38 7.17
CA ALA A 153 -23.48 -7.42 7.88
C ALA A 153 -24.44 -6.90 8.99
N GLY A 154 -24.50 -5.57 9.18
CA GLY A 154 -25.36 -4.94 10.21
C GLY A 154 -24.87 -5.15 11.65
N LYS A 155 -23.61 -5.54 11.85
CA LYS A 155 -23.02 -5.75 13.17
C LYS A 155 -22.33 -4.52 13.74
N LEU A 156 -21.94 -3.59 12.87
CA LEU A 156 -21.38 -2.29 13.20
C LEU A 156 -22.20 -1.21 12.51
N SER A 157 -22.22 0.01 13.06
CA SER A 157 -22.88 1.16 12.47
C SER A 157 -21.87 2.28 12.22
N LEU A 158 -21.91 2.88 11.02
CA LEU A 158 -21.08 4.05 10.68
C LEU A 158 -21.41 5.28 11.54
N GLU A 159 -22.62 5.33 12.13
CA GLU A 159 -23.07 6.44 12.95
C GLU A 159 -22.64 6.32 14.42
N GLU A 160 -22.19 5.15 14.85
CA GLU A 160 -21.71 4.93 16.21
C GLU A 160 -20.39 5.71 16.44
N ARG A 161 -20.29 6.27 17.65
CA ARG A 161 -19.04 6.84 18.15
C ARG A 161 -18.50 5.94 19.25
N PHE A 162 -17.26 5.53 19.10
CA PHE A 162 -16.58 4.64 20.04
C PHE A 162 -15.73 5.41 21.01
N ASP A 163 -15.85 5.06 22.28
CA ASP A 163 -14.97 5.54 23.33
C ASP A 163 -13.55 5.01 23.08
N ILE A 164 -12.62 5.94 22.82
CA ILE A 164 -11.21 5.65 22.59
C ILE A 164 -10.33 5.93 23.80
N THR A 165 -10.91 6.38 24.92
CA THR A 165 -10.15 6.80 26.12
C THR A 165 -9.35 5.68 26.74
N ASN A 166 -9.80 4.44 26.60
CA ASN A 166 -9.17 3.24 27.12
C ASN A 166 -8.63 2.29 26.03
N THR A 167 -8.61 2.74 24.78
CA THR A 167 -8.05 1.95 23.68
C THR A 167 -6.57 1.69 23.90
N SER A 168 -6.16 0.47 23.58
CA SER A 168 -4.72 0.10 23.57
C SER A 168 -3.94 1.04 22.67
N TYR A 169 -2.74 1.39 23.05
CA TYR A 169 -1.88 2.27 22.26
C TYR A 169 -0.42 1.79 22.28
N GLU A 170 0.29 2.12 21.24
CA GLU A 170 1.74 1.95 21.13
C GLU A 170 2.48 3.20 21.63
N TYR A 171 1.96 4.37 21.26
CA TYR A 171 2.53 5.67 21.63
C TYR A 171 1.53 6.49 22.44
N LYS A 172 1.86 6.74 23.71
CA LYS A 172 0.96 7.50 24.62
C LYS A 172 0.65 8.89 24.08
N GLY A 173 1.62 9.60 23.50
CA GLY A 173 1.42 10.95 22.96
C GLY A 173 0.44 10.98 21.79
N GLU A 174 0.49 10.00 20.90
CA GLU A 174 -0.48 9.84 19.82
C GLU A 174 -1.88 9.62 20.39
N HIS A 175 -2.01 8.66 21.29
CA HIS A 175 -3.29 8.34 21.94
C HIS A 175 -3.91 9.56 22.63
N ASP A 176 -3.14 10.25 23.50
CA ASP A 176 -3.63 11.44 24.21
C ASP A 176 -4.12 12.54 23.24
N ASN A 177 -3.42 12.72 22.10
CA ASN A 177 -3.83 13.68 21.07
C ASN A 177 -5.17 13.31 20.43
N TYR A 178 -5.39 12.02 20.10
CA TYR A 178 -6.66 11.56 19.55
C TYR A 178 -7.81 11.67 20.57
N VAL A 179 -7.57 11.28 21.82
CA VAL A 179 -8.55 11.44 22.90
C VAL A 179 -8.96 12.91 23.03
N ALA A 180 -8.00 13.82 23.03
CA ALA A 180 -8.29 15.26 23.12
C ALA A 180 -8.99 15.81 21.87
N ALA A 181 -8.50 15.47 20.67
CA ALA A 181 -9.04 16.00 19.41
C ALA A 181 -10.49 15.56 19.15
N PHE A 182 -10.84 14.34 19.53
CA PHE A 182 -12.15 13.73 19.29
C PHE A 182 -13.06 13.71 20.53
N ASN A 183 -12.69 14.40 21.62
CA ASN A 183 -13.42 14.40 22.89
C ASN A 183 -13.70 12.99 23.41
N GLY A 184 -12.72 12.12 23.31
CA GLY A 184 -12.75 10.74 23.80
C GLY A 184 -13.50 9.73 22.94
N ALA A 185 -14.08 10.13 21.79
CA ALA A 185 -14.83 9.18 20.96
C ALA A 185 -14.68 9.46 19.46
N MET A 186 -14.45 8.41 18.66
CA MET A 186 -14.33 8.46 17.19
C MET A 186 -15.45 7.67 16.51
N SER A 187 -15.85 8.11 15.32
CA SER A 187 -16.71 7.31 14.42
C SER A 187 -15.89 6.29 13.63
N ILE A 188 -16.54 5.27 13.04
CA ILE A 188 -15.86 4.33 12.14
C ILE A 188 -15.21 5.07 10.95
N PRO A 189 -15.90 5.98 10.22
CA PRO A 189 -15.28 6.72 9.14
C PRO A 189 -14.02 7.49 9.57
N ASP A 190 -14.06 8.20 10.71
CA ASP A 190 -12.88 8.90 11.24
C ASP A 190 -11.73 7.93 11.49
N MET A 191 -12.01 6.81 12.17
CA MET A 191 -10.98 5.80 12.47
C MET A 191 -10.39 5.19 11.20
N GLN A 192 -11.20 4.91 10.18
CA GLN A 192 -10.74 4.38 8.89
C GLN A 192 -9.86 5.40 8.15
N GLU A 193 -10.27 6.65 8.08
CA GLU A 193 -9.49 7.71 7.46
C GLU A 193 -8.11 7.82 8.11
N TYR A 194 -8.05 8.03 9.43
CA TYR A 194 -6.78 8.24 10.12
C TYR A 194 -5.88 6.99 10.09
N SER A 195 -6.44 5.80 10.15
CA SER A 195 -5.65 4.56 10.07
C SER A 195 -5.12 4.26 8.67
N LEU A 196 -5.80 4.69 7.61
CA LEU A 196 -5.40 4.40 6.22
C LEU A 196 -4.63 5.55 5.57
N VAL A 197 -5.11 6.80 5.71
CA VAL A 197 -4.47 7.97 5.07
C VAL A 197 -3.15 8.30 5.76
N TYR A 198 -3.16 8.36 7.10
CA TYR A 198 -2.01 8.80 7.90
C TYR A 198 -1.29 7.64 8.59
N SER A 199 -1.84 6.43 8.49
CA SER A 199 -1.28 5.22 9.12
C SER A 199 -1.21 5.27 10.66
N GLU A 200 -2.10 6.02 11.30
CA GLU A 200 -2.14 6.20 12.74
C GLU A 200 -2.54 4.93 13.49
N ASN A 201 -1.97 4.73 14.70
CA ASN A 201 -2.14 3.48 15.45
C ASN A 201 -3.38 3.50 16.34
N THR A 202 -3.64 4.59 17.07
CA THR A 202 -4.79 4.69 17.97
C THR A 202 -6.12 4.39 17.28
N PRO A 203 -6.44 4.98 16.10
CA PRO A 203 -7.65 4.62 15.35
C PRO A 203 -7.68 3.16 14.90
N ALA A 204 -6.53 2.60 14.49
CA ALA A 204 -6.46 1.20 14.08
C ALA A 204 -6.72 0.23 15.24
N TYR A 205 -6.16 0.50 16.43
CA TYR A 205 -6.43 -0.30 17.62
C TYR A 205 -7.90 -0.22 18.04
N ALA A 206 -8.51 0.98 17.99
CA ALA A 206 -9.93 1.15 18.28
C ALA A 206 -10.81 0.33 17.31
N LEU A 207 -10.51 0.33 16.00
CA LEU A 207 -11.19 -0.53 15.03
C LEU A 207 -11.02 -2.03 15.37
N ALA A 208 -9.82 -2.45 15.74
CA ALA A 208 -9.56 -3.83 16.13
C ALA A 208 -10.36 -4.22 17.39
N GLU A 209 -10.44 -3.36 18.39
CA GLU A 209 -11.24 -3.58 19.59
C GLU A 209 -12.73 -3.75 19.27
N ARG A 210 -13.23 -2.99 18.30
CA ARG A 210 -14.64 -3.16 17.82
C ARG A 210 -14.87 -4.52 17.12
N LEU A 211 -13.83 -5.11 16.58
CA LEU A 211 -13.89 -6.48 16.00
C LEU A 211 -13.68 -7.58 17.06
N GLY A 212 -13.51 -7.23 18.32
CA GLY A 212 -13.25 -8.15 19.43
C GLY A 212 -11.77 -8.31 19.77
N GLY A 213 -10.95 -7.34 19.40
CA GLY A 213 -9.51 -7.26 19.67
C GLY A 213 -8.64 -7.69 18.48
N MET A 214 -7.36 -7.37 18.59
CA MET A 214 -6.39 -7.62 17.51
C MET A 214 -6.30 -9.11 17.14
N ASP A 215 -6.22 -10.00 18.12
CA ASP A 215 -6.15 -11.46 17.88
C ASP A 215 -7.37 -11.97 17.10
N LYS A 216 -8.55 -11.42 17.39
CA LYS A 216 -9.77 -11.76 16.68
C LYS A 216 -9.75 -11.25 15.25
N ALA A 217 -9.35 -10.01 15.04
CA ALA A 217 -9.20 -9.42 13.71
C ALA A 217 -8.24 -10.25 12.85
N TYR A 218 -7.05 -10.55 13.35
CA TYR A 218 -6.08 -11.39 12.63
C TYR A 218 -6.61 -12.78 12.29
N SER A 219 -7.42 -13.39 13.18
CA SER A 219 -8.04 -14.68 12.90
C SER A 219 -9.02 -14.67 11.72
N MET A 220 -9.52 -13.48 11.35
CA MET A 220 -10.46 -13.27 10.24
C MET A 220 -9.80 -12.88 8.93
N PHE A 221 -8.53 -12.49 8.93
CA PHE A 221 -7.80 -12.06 7.71
C PHE A 221 -7.75 -13.15 6.63
N GLY A 222 -7.89 -14.40 7.01
CA GLY A 222 -8.03 -15.51 6.05
C GLY A 222 -9.24 -15.43 5.11
N ARG A 223 -10.14 -14.43 5.28
CA ARG A 223 -11.22 -14.13 4.32
C ARG A 223 -10.70 -13.64 2.98
N TYR A 224 -9.57 -12.94 2.98
CA TYR A 224 -9.07 -12.24 1.80
C TYR A 224 -7.96 -12.97 1.07
N GLY A 225 -7.36 -13.98 1.70
CA GLY A 225 -6.31 -14.77 1.10
C GLY A 225 -5.68 -15.76 2.08
N ARG A 226 -4.81 -16.61 1.55
CA ARG A 226 -4.02 -17.57 2.34
C ARG A 226 -2.64 -17.70 1.74
N SER A 227 -1.62 -17.60 2.58
CA SER A 227 -0.25 -17.89 2.18
C SER A 227 -0.05 -19.37 1.88
N LYS A 228 0.80 -19.67 0.90
CA LYS A 228 1.34 -21.02 0.64
C LYS A 228 2.44 -21.40 1.63
N ALA A 229 2.94 -20.44 2.43
CA ALA A 229 3.94 -20.68 3.46
C ALA A 229 3.43 -21.68 4.51
N LYS A 230 4.37 -22.36 5.19
CA LYS A 230 4.05 -23.27 6.31
C LYS A 230 3.51 -22.52 7.53
N VAL A 231 3.83 -21.24 7.67
CA VAL A 231 3.31 -20.36 8.73
C VAL A 231 1.87 -19.97 8.45
N LYS A 232 1.15 -19.54 9.48
CA LYS A 232 -0.20 -18.97 9.32
C LYS A 232 -0.13 -17.73 8.43
N THR A 233 -1.22 -17.45 7.73
CA THR A 233 -1.36 -16.35 6.77
C THR A 233 -0.88 -15.01 7.33
N ILE A 234 -1.32 -14.64 8.53
CA ILE A 234 -0.79 -13.53 9.31
C ILE A 234 -0.65 -13.99 10.76
N SER A 235 0.51 -13.75 11.33
CA SER A 235 0.77 -13.96 12.75
C SER A 235 0.43 -12.71 13.54
N ARG A 236 -0.08 -12.87 14.77
CA ARG A 236 -0.25 -11.78 15.74
C ARG A 236 1.09 -11.11 16.13
N GLU A 237 2.22 -11.73 15.79
CA GLU A 237 3.56 -11.16 15.91
C GLU A 237 3.89 -10.16 14.82
N ASN A 238 2.88 -9.71 14.07
CA ASN A 238 3.00 -8.80 12.96
C ASN A 238 3.88 -9.35 11.80
N LYS A 239 3.81 -10.67 11.57
CA LYS A 239 4.49 -11.34 10.45
C LYS A 239 3.50 -11.69 9.35
N THR A 240 3.95 -11.63 8.12
CA THR A 240 3.14 -11.93 6.94
C THR A 240 4.02 -12.36 5.76
N THR A 241 3.40 -12.56 4.61
CA THR A 241 4.04 -12.93 3.34
C THR A 241 3.42 -12.14 2.20
N THR A 242 4.19 -11.90 1.13
CA THR A 242 3.68 -11.15 -0.03
C THR A 242 2.67 -11.96 -0.85
N ASP A 243 2.75 -13.29 -0.84
CA ASP A 243 1.76 -14.17 -1.48
C ASP A 243 0.37 -14.10 -0.82
N TYR A 244 0.28 -13.67 0.45
CA TYR A 244 -0.98 -13.34 1.10
C TYR A 244 -1.49 -11.96 0.64
N TYR A 245 -0.64 -10.91 0.69
CA TYR A 245 -1.10 -9.56 0.40
C TYR A 245 -1.46 -9.34 -1.06
N ILE A 246 -0.84 -10.05 -1.99
CA ILE A 246 -1.28 -9.99 -3.40
C ILE A 246 -2.74 -10.47 -3.55
N GLN A 247 -3.18 -11.43 -2.75
CA GLN A 247 -4.57 -11.90 -2.72
C GLN A 247 -5.50 -10.88 -2.04
N VAL A 248 -5.04 -10.19 -0.99
CA VAL A 248 -5.79 -9.09 -0.36
C VAL A 248 -6.05 -7.97 -1.36
N LEU A 249 -5.02 -7.54 -2.10
CA LEU A 249 -5.14 -6.51 -3.12
C LEU A 249 -6.04 -6.94 -4.27
N GLU A 250 -5.93 -8.17 -4.73
CA GLU A 250 -6.83 -8.72 -5.75
C GLU A 250 -8.28 -8.79 -5.27
N TYR A 251 -8.51 -9.21 -4.03
CA TYR A 251 -9.83 -9.23 -3.44
C TYR A 251 -10.43 -7.83 -3.35
N LEU A 252 -9.63 -6.85 -2.88
CA LEU A 252 -10.02 -5.44 -2.83
C LEU A 252 -10.40 -4.92 -4.22
N TRP A 253 -9.56 -5.17 -5.23
CA TRP A 253 -9.79 -4.76 -6.61
C TRP A 253 -11.05 -5.37 -7.21
N ASN A 254 -11.28 -6.65 -7.00
CA ASN A 254 -12.46 -7.36 -7.52
C ASN A 254 -13.77 -6.95 -6.82
N ASN A 255 -13.70 -6.20 -5.70
CA ASN A 255 -14.86 -5.76 -4.91
C ASN A 255 -14.85 -4.24 -4.69
N GLN A 256 -14.43 -3.45 -5.69
CA GLN A 256 -14.20 -2.00 -5.59
C GLN A 256 -15.41 -1.23 -5.04
N GLU A 257 -16.63 -1.53 -5.51
CA GLU A 257 -17.84 -0.84 -5.07
C GLU A 257 -18.07 -1.02 -3.54
N LYS A 258 -17.79 -2.20 -3.03
CA LYS A 258 -17.92 -2.48 -1.60
C LYS A 258 -16.90 -1.73 -0.76
N TYR A 259 -15.69 -1.60 -1.28
CA TYR A 259 -14.54 -1.02 -0.58
C TYR A 259 -14.12 0.35 -1.13
N LYS A 260 -15.04 1.07 -1.78
CA LYS A 260 -14.73 2.36 -2.42
C LYS A 260 -14.09 3.39 -1.48
N ASP A 261 -14.54 3.44 -0.23
CA ASP A 261 -13.98 4.37 0.75
C ASP A 261 -12.56 3.94 1.18
N ILE A 262 -12.29 2.64 1.27
CA ILE A 262 -10.93 2.11 1.48
C ILE A 262 -10.01 2.52 0.33
N LEU A 263 -10.46 2.31 -0.92
CA LEU A 263 -9.71 2.73 -2.11
C LEU A 263 -9.47 4.25 -2.11
N TYR A 264 -10.48 5.04 -1.79
CA TYR A 264 -10.31 6.49 -1.66
C TYR A 264 -9.21 6.84 -0.66
N PHE A 265 -9.25 6.30 0.56
CA PHE A 265 -8.28 6.62 1.61
C PHE A 265 -6.85 6.20 1.22
N ILE A 266 -6.65 4.99 0.70
CA ILE A 266 -5.31 4.57 0.27
C ILE A 266 -4.86 5.25 -1.04
N GLY A 267 -5.79 5.79 -1.83
CA GLY A 267 -5.49 6.61 -3.01
C GLY A 267 -4.91 7.98 -2.65
N VAL A 268 -5.43 8.63 -1.61
CA VAL A 268 -4.96 9.95 -1.16
C VAL A 268 -3.82 9.86 -0.13
N SER A 269 -3.46 8.65 0.34
CA SER A 269 -2.42 8.46 1.34
C SER A 269 -1.04 8.82 0.81
N PHE A 270 -0.23 9.47 1.62
CA PHE A 270 1.20 9.73 1.41
C PHE A 270 1.56 10.14 -0.03
N PRO A 271 1.08 11.30 -0.53
CA PRO A 271 1.36 11.76 -1.88
C PRO A 271 2.87 12.01 -2.07
N GLY A 272 3.45 11.46 -3.14
CA GLY A 272 4.88 11.59 -3.45
C GLY A 272 5.82 10.80 -2.56
N GLU A 273 5.31 9.90 -1.72
CA GLU A 273 6.10 9.06 -0.83
C GLU A 273 5.88 7.56 -1.12
N TYR A 274 6.75 6.72 -0.56
CA TYR A 274 6.70 5.26 -0.66
C TYR A 274 6.67 4.77 -2.11
N TYR A 275 5.66 4.04 -2.54
CA TYR A 275 5.54 3.56 -3.91
C TYR A 275 5.38 4.70 -4.93
N LYS A 276 4.79 5.84 -4.51
CA LYS A 276 4.58 7.03 -5.34
C LYS A 276 5.85 7.89 -5.54
N ARG A 277 6.97 7.55 -4.86
CA ARG A 277 8.14 8.45 -4.74
C ARG A 277 8.73 8.90 -6.07
N TYR A 278 8.79 8.03 -7.07
CA TYR A 278 9.30 8.33 -8.40
C TYR A 278 8.26 8.14 -9.52
N LEU A 279 6.99 7.98 -9.15
CA LEU A 279 5.86 7.69 -10.04
C LEU A 279 4.78 8.77 -9.89
N TYR A 280 5.15 10.02 -10.15
CA TYR A 280 4.34 11.21 -9.81
C TYR A 280 3.05 11.35 -10.61
N ASP A 281 3.03 10.87 -11.84
CA ASP A 281 1.91 11.08 -12.80
C ASP A 281 0.88 9.93 -12.75
N LEU A 282 1.12 8.91 -11.93
CA LEU A 282 0.25 7.75 -11.83
C LEU A 282 -0.74 7.86 -10.67
N THR A 283 -1.94 7.35 -10.90
CA THR A 283 -2.87 7.07 -9.81
C THR A 283 -2.45 5.77 -9.13
N ILE A 284 -2.06 5.85 -7.87
CA ILE A 284 -1.60 4.72 -7.08
C ILE A 284 -2.36 4.68 -5.77
N TYR A 285 -3.03 3.56 -5.51
CA TYR A 285 -3.66 3.23 -4.25
C TYR A 285 -2.65 2.46 -3.41
N GLN A 286 -2.16 3.03 -2.31
CA GLN A 286 -1.11 2.38 -1.53
C GLN A 286 -1.40 2.36 -0.03
N LYS A 287 -1.00 1.27 0.63
CA LYS A 287 -0.91 1.19 2.09
C LYS A 287 0.52 0.83 2.50
N PRO A 288 1.31 1.79 2.95
CA PRO A 288 2.63 1.49 3.48
C PRO A 288 2.56 0.85 4.87
N GLY A 289 3.61 0.08 5.19
CA GLY A 289 3.81 -0.55 6.48
C GLY A 289 5.25 -0.37 6.93
N TYR A 290 5.63 0.84 7.31
CA TYR A 290 6.97 1.14 7.76
C TYR A 290 7.10 0.95 9.27
N VAL A 291 8.11 0.20 9.63
CA VAL A 291 8.70 0.12 10.96
C VAL A 291 10.23 0.10 10.77
N ARG A 292 11.01 0.18 11.84
CA ARG A 292 12.45 0.39 11.79
C ARG A 292 13.19 -0.49 10.78
N GLU A 293 13.01 -1.81 10.88
CA GLU A 293 13.66 -2.81 10.03
C GLU A 293 12.92 -3.13 8.74
N ALA A 294 11.66 -2.73 8.61
CA ALA A 294 10.80 -3.10 7.48
C ALA A 294 10.18 -1.88 6.81
N LEU A 295 10.31 -1.81 5.50
CA LEU A 295 9.79 -0.74 4.65
C LEU A 295 8.93 -1.38 3.56
N ASN A 296 7.63 -1.52 3.84
CA ASN A 296 6.72 -2.30 3.02
C ASN A 296 5.68 -1.43 2.34
N VAL A 297 5.20 -1.84 1.18
CA VAL A 297 4.07 -1.19 0.51
C VAL A 297 3.21 -2.24 -0.19
N ASP A 298 1.91 -2.17 0.06
CA ASP A 298 0.88 -2.79 -0.76
C ASP A 298 0.32 -1.75 -1.72
N ALA A 299 0.34 -1.99 -3.02
CA ALA A 299 -0.10 -1.00 -4.01
C ALA A 299 -0.95 -1.61 -5.14
N ILE A 300 -1.92 -0.81 -5.60
CA ILE A 300 -2.64 -0.99 -6.86
C ILE A 300 -2.25 0.19 -7.74
N VAL A 301 -1.68 -0.08 -8.90
CA VAL A 301 -1.12 0.93 -9.80
C VAL A 301 -1.94 0.99 -11.08
N MET A 302 -2.37 2.20 -11.44
CA MET A 302 -3.24 2.45 -12.58
C MET A 302 -2.41 2.88 -13.80
N GLU A 303 -1.65 1.93 -14.33
CA GLU A 303 -1.10 2.03 -15.68
C GLU A 303 -2.19 1.75 -16.73
N GLU A 304 -1.87 1.82 -18.01
CA GLU A 304 -2.80 1.47 -19.09
C GLU A 304 -3.41 0.08 -18.86
N LYS A 305 -2.57 -0.89 -18.47
CA LYS A 305 -3.00 -2.15 -17.88
C LYS A 305 -2.71 -2.11 -16.37
N PRO A 306 -3.70 -2.05 -15.50
CA PRO A 306 -3.45 -1.94 -14.08
C PRO A 306 -2.81 -3.20 -13.51
N TYR A 307 -1.97 -3.00 -12.48
CA TYR A 307 -1.35 -4.10 -11.76
C TYR A 307 -1.41 -3.91 -10.24
N ILE A 308 -1.20 -4.99 -9.52
CA ILE A 308 -1.06 -4.98 -8.06
C ILE A 308 0.30 -5.54 -7.66
N VAL A 309 0.81 -5.01 -6.55
CA VAL A 309 2.08 -5.44 -5.98
C VAL A 309 2.07 -5.36 -4.46
N ALA A 310 2.60 -6.39 -3.82
CA ALA A 310 3.02 -6.40 -2.43
C ALA A 310 4.54 -6.43 -2.40
N LEU A 311 5.18 -5.37 -1.90
CA LEU A 311 6.63 -5.22 -1.78
C LEU A 311 7.00 -5.12 -0.31
N TYR A 312 7.74 -6.10 0.19
CA TYR A 312 8.14 -6.20 1.58
C TYR A 312 9.65 -6.29 1.70
N THR A 313 10.19 -5.57 2.66
CA THR A 313 11.64 -5.47 2.82
C THR A 313 12.08 -5.67 4.27
N ALA A 314 13.33 -6.00 4.45
CA ALA A 314 13.96 -6.09 5.76
C ALA A 314 15.37 -5.48 5.73
N TYR A 315 15.68 -4.64 6.71
CA TYR A 315 17.01 -4.09 6.95
C TYR A 315 17.60 -3.24 5.81
N LEU A 316 16.77 -2.71 4.91
CA LEU A 316 17.24 -1.82 3.83
C LEU A 316 17.92 -0.58 4.39
N GLY A 317 18.96 -0.11 3.68
CA GLY A 317 19.75 1.05 4.07
C GLY A 317 20.44 0.90 5.43
N GLY A 318 20.68 -0.35 5.88
CA GLY A 318 21.36 -0.66 7.14
C GLY A 318 20.50 -0.49 8.38
N SER A 319 19.17 -0.31 8.25
CA SER A 319 18.29 -0.25 9.41
C SER A 319 18.19 -1.60 10.13
N THR A 320 17.87 -1.56 11.41
CA THR A 320 17.71 -2.73 12.28
C THR A 320 16.52 -2.52 13.22
N GLU A 321 16.10 -3.56 13.94
CA GLU A 321 15.07 -3.44 14.98
C GLU A 321 15.44 -2.43 16.07
N ALA A 322 16.73 -2.21 16.30
CA ALA A 322 17.26 -1.27 17.28
C ALA A 322 17.46 0.16 16.72
N SER A 323 17.24 0.39 15.44
CA SER A 323 17.37 1.72 14.83
C SER A 323 16.38 2.69 15.45
N GLU A 324 16.80 3.90 15.76
CA GLU A 324 15.94 4.94 16.33
C GLU A 324 15.03 5.55 15.25
N GLU A 325 15.53 5.64 14.01
CA GLU A 325 14.85 6.25 12.87
C GLU A 325 14.76 5.29 11.68
N ILE A 326 13.83 5.57 10.79
CA ILE A 326 13.70 4.89 9.51
C ILE A 326 14.81 5.36 8.58
N SER A 327 15.50 4.42 7.92
CA SER A 327 16.60 4.73 7.02
C SER A 327 16.15 5.51 5.77
N GLY A 328 16.68 6.71 5.56
CA GLY A 328 16.46 7.49 4.34
C GLY A 328 16.96 6.77 3.09
N VAL A 329 18.09 6.05 3.20
CA VAL A 329 18.61 5.21 2.10
C VAL A 329 17.63 4.06 1.80
N GLY A 330 17.08 3.42 2.82
CA GLY A 330 16.09 2.36 2.65
C GLY A 330 14.81 2.88 1.98
N ILE A 331 14.34 4.07 2.35
CA ILE A 331 13.20 4.73 1.71
C ILE A 331 13.45 4.94 0.22
N ASP A 332 14.64 5.44 -0.16
CA ASP A 332 15.03 5.63 -1.56
C ASP A 332 15.07 4.30 -2.32
N GLN A 333 15.65 3.26 -1.71
CA GLN A 333 15.71 1.92 -2.31
C GLN A 333 14.32 1.34 -2.57
N VAL A 334 13.35 1.50 -1.66
CA VAL A 334 11.95 1.09 -1.90
C VAL A 334 11.35 1.86 -3.08
N GLY A 335 11.57 3.17 -3.15
CA GLY A 335 11.11 3.99 -4.28
C GLY A 335 11.74 3.57 -5.61
N GLN A 336 13.03 3.23 -5.62
CA GLN A 336 13.74 2.75 -6.80
C GLN A 336 13.22 1.38 -7.25
N ILE A 337 12.95 0.46 -6.31
CA ILE A 337 12.34 -0.84 -6.64
C ILE A 337 10.92 -0.65 -7.20
N ALA A 338 10.13 0.27 -6.63
CA ALA A 338 8.81 0.60 -7.16
C ALA A 338 8.89 1.11 -8.61
N TYR A 339 9.86 1.98 -8.90
CA TYR A 339 10.12 2.45 -10.27
C TYR A 339 10.52 1.30 -11.19
N ILE A 340 11.44 0.43 -10.78
CA ILE A 340 11.88 -0.75 -11.54
C ILE A 340 10.71 -1.66 -11.89
N ILE A 341 9.83 -1.94 -10.93
CA ILE A 341 8.64 -2.78 -11.15
C ILE A 341 7.71 -2.11 -12.18
N ASN A 342 7.50 -0.80 -12.07
CA ASN A 342 6.64 -0.06 -12.98
C ASN A 342 7.23 0.01 -14.38
N GLU A 343 8.52 0.31 -14.51
CA GLU A 343 9.20 0.38 -15.81
C GLU A 343 9.19 -0.98 -16.51
N TRP A 344 9.49 -2.05 -15.76
CA TRP A 344 9.39 -3.40 -16.30
C TRP A 344 7.97 -3.70 -16.80
N HIS A 345 6.94 -3.29 -16.04
CA HIS A 345 5.54 -3.45 -16.43
C HIS A 345 5.23 -2.68 -17.73
N ARG A 346 5.61 -1.42 -17.83
CA ARG A 346 5.42 -0.59 -19.03
C ARG A 346 6.08 -1.20 -20.26
N VAL A 347 7.29 -1.71 -20.11
CA VAL A 347 8.04 -2.35 -21.22
C VAL A 347 7.41 -3.66 -21.66
N ASN A 348 6.88 -4.48 -20.75
CA ASN A 348 6.52 -5.87 -21.04
C ASN A 348 5.02 -6.15 -21.07
N MET A 349 4.20 -5.39 -20.34
CA MET A 349 2.80 -5.75 -20.10
C MET A 349 1.80 -4.82 -20.77
N ASN A 350 2.14 -3.59 -21.01
CA ASN A 350 1.23 -2.61 -21.64
C ASN A 350 1.01 -2.85 -23.12
#